data_719597978fa60886a5f8338443fd42ee
#
_entry.id   719597978fa60886a5f8338443fd42ee
#
_cell.length_a   1.000
_cell.length_b   1.000
_cell.length_c   1.000
_cell.angle_alpha   90.00
_cell.angle_beta   90.00
_cell.angle_gamma   90.00
#
_symmetry.space_group_name_H-M   'P 1'
#
loop_
_entity.id
_entity.type
_entity.pdbx_description
1 polymer ?
#
loop_
_entity_poly.entity_id
_entity_poly.type
_entity_poly.pdbx_seq_one_letter_code
_entity_poly.pdbx_strand_id
1 'polypeptide(L)'
;MSILVRQLGTLDYQTSYQAMLAYIDERKNGSDTCATESPGDEFWCLQHPPVYTLGKAGKREHILNAGDIDVVETDRGGQVTYHGPGQVVVYTLLKLKDYALGPRSLVRGIEAAVIQSLQAYGLRAARRDGAPGVYVQDKKIASLGLRIKNGISYHGVAVNVDLELAPFSGINPCGYAGLEVTRLIDHADEVSCETYSDVLISELLNQFEAKTSQRLAS
;
A
#
# COMPACT_ATOMS: atom_id res chain seq x y z
N MET A 1 21.77 -2.54 -2.32
CA MET A 1 20.90 -1.57 -3.01
C MET A 1 20.09 -0.89 -1.94
N SER A 2 20.04 0.43 -1.91
CA SER A 2 19.23 1.21 -0.98
C SER A 2 17.89 1.55 -1.64
N ILE A 3 16.82 1.50 -0.86
CA ILE A 3 15.49 1.95 -1.29
C ILE A 3 15.35 3.41 -0.88
N LEU A 4 15.06 4.29 -1.84
CA LEU A 4 14.81 5.70 -1.56
C LEU A 4 13.39 5.87 -0.99
N VAL A 5 13.26 6.57 0.12
CA VAL A 5 11.96 6.92 0.69
C VAL A 5 11.60 8.35 0.33
N ARG A 6 10.40 8.54 -0.25
CA ARG A 6 9.84 9.87 -0.53
C ARG A 6 8.62 10.13 0.34
N GLN A 7 8.66 11.20 1.11
CA GLN A 7 7.50 11.72 1.84
C GLN A 7 6.79 12.74 0.94
N LEU A 8 5.59 12.41 0.45
CA LEU A 8 4.90 13.19 -0.57
C LEU A 8 3.72 13.99 -0.03
N GLY A 9 3.46 13.92 1.28
CA GLY A 9 2.34 14.63 1.91
C GLY A 9 0.98 14.14 1.40
N THR A 10 0.04 15.06 1.17
CA THR A 10 -1.28 14.73 0.62
C THR A 10 -1.31 15.00 -0.87
N LEU A 11 -1.57 13.97 -1.66
CA LEU A 11 -1.65 14.05 -3.12
C LEU A 11 -2.98 13.48 -3.63
N ASP A 12 -3.51 14.10 -4.68
CA ASP A 12 -4.60 13.53 -5.45
C ASP A 12 -4.24 12.14 -5.99
N TYR A 13 -5.22 11.23 -5.99
CA TYR A 13 -4.98 9.83 -6.38
C TYR A 13 -4.58 9.72 -7.85
N GLN A 14 -5.26 10.43 -8.75
CA GLN A 14 -4.98 10.38 -10.18
C GLN A 14 -3.59 10.93 -10.49
N THR A 15 -3.20 12.02 -9.83
CA THR A 15 -1.86 12.62 -9.93
C THR A 15 -0.78 11.62 -9.51
N SER A 16 -0.93 10.98 -8.36
CA SER A 16 0.02 9.98 -7.87
C SER A 16 0.08 8.73 -8.76
N TYR A 17 -1.06 8.32 -9.31
CA TYR A 17 -1.14 7.18 -10.23
C TYR A 17 -0.39 7.46 -11.54
N GLN A 18 -0.58 8.64 -12.14
CA GLN A 18 0.16 9.04 -13.36
C GLN A 18 1.67 9.16 -13.08
N ALA A 19 2.06 9.69 -11.92
CA ALA A 19 3.46 9.75 -11.52
C ALA A 19 4.10 8.35 -11.40
N MET A 20 3.39 7.36 -10.82
CA MET A 20 3.87 5.97 -10.76
C MET A 20 4.06 5.37 -12.16
N LEU A 21 3.14 5.61 -13.08
CA LEU A 21 3.25 5.11 -14.45
C LEU A 21 4.43 5.73 -15.18
N ALA A 22 4.62 7.04 -15.07
CA ALA A 22 5.77 7.76 -15.65
C ALA A 22 7.10 7.22 -15.10
N TYR A 23 7.19 7.02 -13.78
CA TYR A 23 8.36 6.43 -13.13
C TYR A 23 8.71 5.04 -13.67
N ILE A 24 7.71 4.17 -13.87
CA ILE A 24 7.94 2.82 -14.41
C ILE A 24 8.43 2.89 -15.87
N ASP A 25 7.87 3.78 -16.65
CA ASP A 25 8.23 3.91 -18.07
C ASP A 25 9.64 4.54 -18.22
N GLU A 26 10.01 5.50 -17.37
CA GLU A 26 11.37 6.05 -17.29
C GLU A 26 12.38 4.96 -16.90
N ARG A 27 12.07 4.19 -15.89
CA ARG A 27 12.94 3.11 -15.40
C ARG A 27 13.13 1.97 -16.40
N LYS A 28 12.12 1.71 -17.25
CA LYS A 28 12.24 0.77 -18.37
C LYS A 28 13.22 1.29 -19.41
N ASN A 29 13.08 2.55 -19.81
CA ASN A 29 13.88 3.13 -20.88
C ASN A 29 15.34 3.35 -20.47
N GLY A 30 15.61 3.68 -19.20
CA GLY A 30 16.97 3.85 -18.67
C GLY A 30 17.79 2.55 -18.63
N SER A 31 17.16 1.38 -18.71
CA SER A 31 17.89 0.10 -18.80
C SER A 31 18.49 -0.18 -20.18
N ASP A 32 18.03 0.50 -21.22
CA ASP A 32 18.44 0.28 -22.62
C ASP A 32 19.40 1.36 -23.15
N THR A 33 19.61 2.43 -22.38
CA THR A 33 20.54 3.50 -22.72
C THR A 33 21.67 3.59 -21.70
N CYS A 34 22.87 3.92 -22.14
CA CYS A 34 24.03 4.20 -21.29
C CYS A 34 23.87 5.48 -20.43
N ALA A 35 22.64 5.87 -20.15
CA ALA A 35 22.29 7.02 -19.32
C ALA A 35 22.57 6.70 -17.85
N THR A 36 23.35 7.55 -17.23
CA THR A 36 24.03 7.37 -15.95
C THR A 36 23.14 7.28 -14.72
N GLU A 37 21.81 7.49 -14.81
CA GLU A 37 20.92 7.43 -13.64
C GLU A 37 19.47 7.03 -14.02
N SER A 38 19.23 5.73 -14.13
CA SER A 38 17.85 5.22 -14.06
C SER A 38 17.36 5.30 -12.60
N PRO A 39 16.09 5.71 -12.34
CA PRO A 39 15.55 5.74 -11.00
C PRO A 39 15.73 4.41 -10.26
N GLY A 40 16.14 4.46 -9.00
CA GLY A 40 16.35 3.31 -8.12
C GLY A 40 15.04 2.66 -7.64
N ASP A 41 15.08 1.83 -6.62
CA ASP A 41 13.87 1.37 -5.94
C ASP A 41 13.38 2.44 -4.97
N GLU A 42 12.06 2.62 -4.89
CA GLU A 42 11.48 3.68 -4.06
C GLU A 42 10.27 3.20 -3.26
N PHE A 43 10.11 3.78 -2.07
CA PHE A 43 8.85 3.83 -1.33
C PHE A 43 8.31 5.25 -1.33
N TRP A 44 7.06 5.42 -1.75
CA TRP A 44 6.37 6.70 -1.69
C TRP A 44 5.34 6.66 -0.58
N CYS A 45 5.56 7.44 0.46
CA CYS A 45 4.67 7.58 1.60
C CYS A 45 3.82 8.85 1.45
N LEU A 46 2.51 8.70 1.53
CA LEU A 46 1.55 9.78 1.28
C LEU A 46 0.19 9.51 1.92
N GLN A 47 -0.69 10.50 1.82
CA GLN A 47 -2.12 10.41 2.05
C GLN A 47 -2.88 10.87 0.80
N HIS A 48 -4.15 10.54 0.70
CA HIS A 48 -5.04 11.04 -0.37
C HIS A 48 -6.18 11.88 0.21
N PRO A 49 -6.72 12.84 -0.54
CA PRO A 49 -8.08 13.33 -0.32
C PRO A 49 -9.08 12.17 -0.41
N PRO A 50 -10.32 12.36 0.09
CA PRO A 50 -11.36 11.32 0.00
C PRO A 50 -11.55 10.82 -1.43
N VAL A 51 -11.37 9.50 -1.65
CA VAL A 51 -11.53 8.86 -2.94
C VAL A 51 -11.83 7.37 -2.78
N TYR A 52 -12.77 6.86 -3.58
CA TYR A 52 -12.90 5.42 -3.80
C TYR A 52 -12.05 4.99 -4.98
N THR A 53 -11.33 3.89 -4.84
CA THR A 53 -10.61 3.29 -5.97
C THR A 53 -11.18 1.92 -6.29
N LEU A 54 -11.51 1.71 -7.57
CA LEU A 54 -12.02 0.44 -8.09
C LEU A 54 -10.90 -0.30 -8.81
N GLY A 55 -10.38 -1.35 -8.20
CA GLY A 55 -9.29 -2.15 -8.76
C GLY A 55 -9.72 -3.06 -9.92
N LYS A 56 -8.78 -3.79 -10.51
CA LYS A 56 -9.02 -4.61 -11.71
C LYS A 56 -10.07 -5.73 -11.55
N ALA A 57 -10.22 -6.26 -10.35
CA ALA A 57 -11.27 -7.22 -10.02
C ALA A 57 -12.56 -6.53 -9.53
N GLY A 58 -12.56 -5.20 -9.57
CA GLY A 58 -13.64 -4.37 -9.04
C GLY A 58 -14.91 -4.46 -9.86
N LYS A 59 -16.03 -4.59 -9.15
CA LYS A 59 -17.35 -4.56 -9.73
C LYS A 59 -18.11 -3.38 -9.14
N ARG A 60 -18.76 -2.59 -9.99
CA ARG A 60 -19.51 -1.41 -9.56
C ARG A 60 -20.65 -1.73 -8.58
N GLU A 61 -21.17 -2.96 -8.60
CA GLU A 61 -22.17 -3.45 -7.64
C GLU A 61 -21.71 -3.43 -6.16
N HIS A 62 -20.39 -3.36 -5.94
CA HIS A 62 -19.81 -3.22 -4.60
C HIS A 62 -19.68 -1.76 -4.14
N ILE A 63 -20.07 -0.80 -4.96
CA ILE A 63 -20.24 0.61 -4.58
C ILE A 63 -21.73 0.79 -4.27
N LEU A 64 -22.06 0.82 -2.99
CA LEU A 64 -23.46 0.87 -2.53
C LEU A 64 -23.98 2.31 -2.55
N ASN A 65 -23.15 3.24 -2.08
CA ASN A 65 -23.46 4.67 -2.07
C ASN A 65 -22.14 5.46 -1.99
N ALA A 66 -21.73 6.05 -3.09
CA ALA A 66 -20.49 6.85 -3.12
C ALA A 66 -20.69 8.26 -2.51
N GLY A 67 -21.94 8.75 -2.43
CA GLY A 67 -22.20 10.15 -2.05
C GLY A 67 -21.45 11.11 -2.98
N ASP A 68 -20.78 12.09 -2.39
CA ASP A 68 -19.98 13.09 -3.09
C ASP A 68 -18.49 12.67 -3.26
N ILE A 69 -18.15 11.43 -2.92
CA ILE A 69 -16.77 10.93 -3.03
C ILE A 69 -16.54 10.37 -4.44
N ASP A 70 -15.51 10.86 -5.10
CA ASP A 70 -15.12 10.41 -6.43
C ASP A 70 -14.76 8.91 -6.47
N VAL A 71 -15.11 8.26 -7.57
CA VAL A 71 -14.77 6.86 -7.85
C VAL A 71 -13.80 6.80 -9.01
N VAL A 72 -12.55 6.41 -8.73
CA VAL A 72 -11.48 6.28 -9.72
C VAL A 72 -11.25 4.81 -10.07
N GLU A 73 -11.38 4.48 -11.34
CA GLU A 73 -11.00 3.16 -11.84
C GLU A 73 -9.47 3.08 -12.00
N THR A 74 -8.89 2.00 -11.53
CA THR A 74 -7.44 1.82 -11.50
C THR A 74 -7.05 0.38 -11.82
N ASP A 75 -5.81 0.17 -12.19
CA ASP A 75 -5.31 -1.14 -12.56
C ASP A 75 -4.67 -1.94 -11.39
N ARG A 76 -4.69 -1.39 -10.15
CA ARG A 76 -4.26 -2.15 -8.97
C ARG A 76 -5.05 -3.44 -8.81
N GLY A 77 -4.47 -4.42 -8.16
CA GLY A 77 -5.19 -5.62 -7.76
C GLY A 77 -6.32 -5.34 -6.78
N GLY A 78 -7.27 -6.27 -6.69
CA GLY A 78 -8.37 -6.21 -5.73
C GLY A 78 -9.62 -5.49 -6.23
N GLN A 79 -10.57 -5.33 -5.31
CA GLN A 79 -11.90 -4.74 -5.50
C GLN A 79 -11.90 -3.24 -5.14
N VAL A 80 -13.07 -2.70 -4.76
CA VAL A 80 -13.21 -1.34 -4.29
C VAL A 80 -12.59 -1.17 -2.89
N THR A 81 -11.98 -0.01 -2.64
CA THR A 81 -11.58 0.47 -1.32
C THR A 81 -11.73 1.98 -1.23
N TYR A 82 -11.57 2.51 -0.01
CA TYR A 82 -11.60 3.93 0.28
C TYR A 82 -10.20 4.41 0.70
N HIS A 83 -9.85 5.61 0.27
CA HIS A 83 -8.71 6.37 0.75
C HIS A 83 -9.17 7.75 1.22
N GLY A 84 -8.53 8.28 2.26
CA GLY A 84 -8.84 9.59 2.82
C GLY A 84 -7.77 10.07 3.81
N PRO A 85 -7.89 11.31 4.29
CA PRO A 85 -7.03 11.83 5.35
C PRO A 85 -7.06 10.94 6.59
N GLY A 86 -5.91 10.76 7.23
CA GLY A 86 -5.77 9.82 8.35
C GLY A 86 -5.42 8.40 7.93
N GLN A 87 -5.24 8.13 6.64
CA GLN A 87 -4.76 6.84 6.13
C GLN A 87 -3.33 6.98 5.60
N VAL A 88 -2.40 6.20 6.14
CA VAL A 88 -1.03 6.12 5.61
C VAL A 88 -1.00 5.18 4.41
N VAL A 89 -0.63 5.72 3.26
CA VAL A 89 -0.45 4.96 2.01
C VAL A 89 1.04 4.87 1.70
N VAL A 90 1.52 3.65 1.40
CA VAL A 90 2.89 3.45 0.92
C VAL A 90 2.86 2.72 -0.41
N TYR A 91 3.28 3.40 -1.47
CA TYR A 91 3.50 2.78 -2.77
C TYR A 91 4.89 2.16 -2.82
N THR A 92 4.97 0.93 -3.34
CA THR A 92 6.21 0.15 -3.38
C THR A 92 6.66 -0.03 -4.83
N LEU A 93 7.64 0.79 -5.26
CA LEU A 93 8.17 0.78 -6.61
C LEU A 93 9.50 0.00 -6.63
N LEU A 94 9.39 -1.32 -6.64
CA LEU A 94 10.51 -2.25 -6.51
C LEU A 94 10.70 -3.06 -7.80
N LYS A 95 11.94 -3.20 -8.25
CA LYS A 95 12.31 -4.11 -9.33
C LYS A 95 12.45 -5.54 -8.76
N LEU A 96 11.42 -6.35 -8.89
CA LEU A 96 11.23 -7.60 -8.14
C LEU A 96 12.35 -8.62 -8.33
N LYS A 97 12.98 -8.65 -9.52
CA LYS A 97 14.10 -9.55 -9.79
C LYS A 97 15.31 -9.32 -8.88
N ASP A 98 15.49 -8.07 -8.43
CA ASP A 98 16.64 -7.67 -7.62
C ASP A 98 16.50 -8.20 -6.18
N TYR A 99 15.29 -8.56 -5.76
CA TYR A 99 14.95 -9.14 -4.47
C TYR A 99 14.60 -10.64 -4.55
N ALA A 100 14.65 -11.25 -5.73
CA ALA A 100 14.15 -12.61 -5.99
C ALA A 100 12.68 -12.80 -5.55
N LEU A 101 11.85 -11.76 -5.72
CA LEU A 101 10.45 -11.76 -5.29
C LEU A 101 9.50 -12.08 -6.45
N GLY A 102 8.50 -12.91 -6.14
CA GLY A 102 7.29 -13.01 -6.92
C GLY A 102 6.14 -12.19 -6.31
N PRO A 103 5.00 -12.07 -7.02
CA PRO A 103 3.87 -11.28 -6.54
C PRO A 103 3.38 -11.68 -5.14
N ARG A 104 3.29 -12.98 -4.87
CA ARG A 104 2.83 -13.50 -3.56
C ARG A 104 3.81 -13.19 -2.42
N SER A 105 5.12 -13.31 -2.67
CA SER A 105 6.14 -13.03 -1.67
C SER A 105 6.27 -11.53 -1.39
N LEU A 106 6.01 -10.67 -2.39
CA LEU A 106 5.91 -9.23 -2.21
C LEU A 106 4.73 -8.89 -1.27
N VAL A 107 3.52 -9.39 -1.57
CA VAL A 107 2.34 -9.18 -0.71
C VAL A 107 2.63 -9.63 0.72
N ARG A 108 3.15 -10.85 0.91
CA ARG A 108 3.49 -11.39 2.23
C ARG A 108 4.55 -10.57 2.96
N GLY A 109 5.50 -10.00 2.23
CA GLY A 109 6.53 -9.11 2.79
C GLY A 109 5.92 -7.81 3.31
N ILE A 110 5.04 -7.18 2.53
CA ILE A 110 4.35 -5.96 2.94
C ILE A 110 3.44 -6.23 4.14
N GLU A 111 2.66 -7.32 4.11
CA GLU A 111 1.82 -7.71 5.26
C GLU A 111 2.65 -7.97 6.52
N ALA A 112 3.85 -8.56 6.38
CA ALA A 112 4.75 -8.78 7.51
C ALA A 112 5.21 -7.45 8.11
N ALA A 113 5.63 -6.49 7.29
CA ALA A 113 6.04 -5.17 7.73
C ALA A 113 4.90 -4.44 8.46
N VAL A 114 3.67 -4.48 7.93
CA VAL A 114 2.50 -3.89 8.59
C VAL A 114 2.22 -4.58 9.95
N ILE A 115 2.31 -5.89 10.03
CA ILE A 115 2.11 -6.62 11.29
C ILE A 115 3.17 -6.21 12.32
N GLN A 116 4.45 -6.10 11.93
CA GLN A 116 5.52 -5.66 12.81
C GLN A 116 5.33 -4.19 13.24
N SER A 117 4.95 -3.30 12.32
CA SER A 117 4.69 -1.90 12.66
C SER A 117 3.53 -1.75 13.66
N LEU A 118 2.48 -2.55 13.55
CA LEU A 118 1.36 -2.56 14.51
C LEU A 118 1.77 -3.15 15.87
N GLN A 119 2.69 -4.10 15.87
CA GLN A 119 3.23 -4.68 17.11
C GLN A 119 3.98 -3.64 17.95
N ALA A 120 4.63 -2.64 17.32
CA ALA A 120 5.26 -1.53 18.03
C ALA A 120 4.26 -0.70 18.86
N TYR A 121 2.97 -0.74 18.50
CA TYR A 121 1.85 -0.15 19.26
C TYR A 121 1.11 -1.15 20.14
N GLY A 122 1.69 -2.33 20.39
CA GLY A 122 1.10 -3.36 21.24
C GLY A 122 -0.04 -4.17 20.60
N LEU A 123 -0.33 -3.98 19.30
CA LEU A 123 -1.43 -4.66 18.63
C LEU A 123 -1.01 -6.04 18.11
N ARG A 124 -1.87 -7.02 18.36
CA ARG A 124 -1.77 -8.33 17.71
C ARG A 124 -2.56 -8.31 16.41
N ALA A 125 -1.83 -8.24 15.30
CA ALA A 125 -2.41 -8.26 13.97
C ALA A 125 -2.10 -9.56 13.24
N ALA A 126 -2.97 -9.97 12.32
CA ALA A 126 -2.86 -11.23 11.58
C ALA A 126 -3.23 -11.07 10.11
N ARG A 127 -2.78 -12.02 9.30
CA ARG A 127 -3.28 -12.25 7.93
C ARG A 127 -4.55 -13.09 7.99
N ARG A 128 -5.33 -13.01 6.91
CA ARG A 128 -6.47 -13.90 6.67
C ARG A 128 -6.28 -14.60 5.33
N ASP A 129 -6.40 -15.93 5.32
CA ASP A 129 -6.29 -16.70 4.08
C ASP A 129 -7.40 -16.33 3.09
N GLY A 130 -7.02 -16.18 1.82
CA GLY A 130 -7.94 -15.81 0.74
C GLY A 130 -8.37 -14.34 0.72
N ALA A 131 -8.01 -13.55 1.74
CA ALA A 131 -8.39 -12.13 1.85
C ALA A 131 -7.17 -11.24 2.17
N PRO A 132 -6.32 -10.92 1.18
CA PRO A 132 -5.11 -10.12 1.39
C PRO A 132 -5.37 -8.85 2.18
N GLY A 133 -4.50 -8.57 3.16
CA GLY A 133 -4.66 -7.46 4.09
C GLY A 133 -4.18 -7.83 5.49
N VAL A 134 -4.24 -6.87 6.40
CA VAL A 134 -3.91 -7.08 7.80
C VAL A 134 -5.14 -6.78 8.66
N TYR A 135 -5.33 -7.62 9.66
CA TYR A 135 -6.54 -7.63 10.50
C TYR A 135 -6.17 -7.57 11.98
N VAL A 136 -6.93 -6.79 12.73
CA VAL A 136 -6.91 -6.72 14.20
C VAL A 136 -8.30 -7.09 14.71
N GLN A 137 -8.42 -8.07 15.59
CA GLN A 137 -9.71 -8.56 16.12
C GLN A 137 -10.74 -8.82 14.98
N ASP A 138 -10.30 -9.48 13.89
CA ASP A 138 -11.08 -9.77 12.69
C ASP A 138 -11.54 -8.57 11.84
N LYS A 139 -11.23 -7.34 12.24
CA LYS A 139 -11.50 -6.12 11.48
C LYS A 139 -10.29 -5.73 10.64
N LYS A 140 -10.52 -5.32 9.41
CA LYS A 140 -9.45 -4.96 8.48
C LYS A 140 -8.86 -3.60 8.85
N ILE A 141 -7.55 -3.54 9.16
CA ILE A 141 -6.83 -2.30 9.44
C ILE A 141 -5.98 -1.86 8.24
N ALA A 142 -5.54 -2.80 7.40
CA ALA A 142 -4.76 -2.46 6.21
C ALA A 142 -5.24 -3.21 4.98
N SER A 143 -5.31 -2.49 3.86
CA SER A 143 -5.67 -3.00 2.54
C SER A 143 -4.45 -3.00 1.64
N LEU A 144 -4.30 -4.05 0.82
CA LEU A 144 -3.24 -4.16 -0.17
C LEU A 144 -3.82 -4.28 -1.58
N GLY A 145 -3.25 -3.52 -2.49
CA GLY A 145 -3.55 -3.63 -3.91
C GLY A 145 -2.29 -3.32 -4.71
N LEU A 146 -1.74 -4.31 -5.39
CA LEU A 146 -0.48 -4.19 -6.12
C LEU A 146 -0.68 -4.47 -7.60
N ARG A 147 0.19 -3.91 -8.41
CA ARG A 147 0.35 -4.25 -9.82
C ARG A 147 1.83 -4.41 -10.14
N ILE A 148 2.12 -5.20 -11.16
CA ILE A 148 3.49 -5.36 -11.68
C ILE A 148 3.44 -5.05 -13.18
N LYS A 149 4.28 -4.11 -13.62
CA LYS A 149 4.51 -3.75 -15.03
C LYS A 149 6.02 -3.75 -15.28
N ASN A 150 6.48 -4.41 -16.32
CA ASN A 150 7.91 -4.50 -16.68
C ASN A 150 8.81 -5.04 -15.54
N GLY A 151 8.28 -5.93 -14.68
CA GLY A 151 9.01 -6.47 -13.53
C GLY A 151 9.14 -5.51 -12.34
N ILE A 152 8.51 -4.34 -12.37
CA ILE A 152 8.49 -3.33 -11.32
C ILE A 152 7.10 -3.35 -10.68
N SER A 153 7.04 -3.39 -9.33
CA SER A 153 5.81 -3.23 -8.58
C SER A 153 5.38 -1.77 -8.53
N TYR A 154 4.09 -1.53 -8.36
CA TYR A 154 3.51 -0.21 -8.09
C TYR A 154 2.17 -0.36 -7.36
N HIS A 155 1.59 0.76 -6.93
CA HIS A 155 0.63 0.77 -5.83
C HIS A 155 1.26 0.16 -4.57
N GLY A 156 0.48 -0.32 -3.62
CA GLY A 156 1.08 -0.82 -2.37
C GLY A 156 0.05 -1.13 -1.30
N VAL A 157 0.23 -0.52 -0.14
CA VAL A 157 -0.56 -0.73 1.06
C VAL A 157 -1.15 0.58 1.56
N ALA A 158 -2.35 0.50 2.13
CA ALA A 158 -3.03 1.58 2.81
C ALA A 158 -3.42 1.11 4.22
N VAL A 159 -2.94 1.81 5.25
CA VAL A 159 -3.18 1.48 6.67
C VAL A 159 -4.03 2.57 7.29
N ASN A 160 -5.14 2.19 7.90
CA ASN A 160 -6.04 3.11 8.60
C ASN A 160 -5.41 3.50 9.95
N VAL A 161 -4.99 4.74 10.09
CA VAL A 161 -4.38 5.27 11.32
C VAL A 161 -5.39 6.08 12.10
N ASP A 162 -5.83 7.21 11.54
CA ASP A 162 -6.85 8.12 12.10
C ASP A 162 -7.93 8.45 11.06
N LEU A 163 -8.16 7.53 10.15
CA LEU A 163 -9.08 7.67 9.04
C LEU A 163 -10.54 7.68 9.53
N GLU A 164 -11.36 8.58 8.96
CA GLU A 164 -12.82 8.48 9.10
C GLU A 164 -13.34 7.19 8.43
N LEU A 165 -14.00 6.32 9.22
CA LEU A 165 -14.43 5.00 8.74
C LEU A 165 -15.84 5.01 8.10
N ALA A 166 -16.65 6.05 8.30
CA ALA A 166 -18.00 6.13 7.77
C ALA A 166 -18.09 5.88 6.25
N PRO A 167 -17.13 6.37 5.41
CA PRO A 167 -17.17 6.09 3.97
C PRO A 167 -17.10 4.60 3.60
N PHE A 168 -16.53 3.75 4.43
CA PHE A 168 -16.52 2.31 4.16
C PHE A 168 -17.91 1.68 4.16
N SER A 169 -18.92 2.31 4.81
CA SER A 169 -20.31 1.86 4.73
C SER A 169 -20.92 2.05 3.34
N GLY A 170 -20.35 2.93 2.51
CA GLY A 170 -20.76 3.17 1.12
C GLY A 170 -20.25 2.12 0.13
N ILE A 171 -19.48 1.13 0.58
CA ILE A 171 -18.91 0.10 -0.28
C ILE A 171 -18.95 -1.28 0.39
N ASN A 172 -18.76 -2.34 -0.40
CA ASN A 172 -18.39 -3.66 0.11
C ASN A 172 -16.87 -3.83 -0.03
N PRO A 173 -16.06 -3.55 1.03
CA PRO A 173 -14.61 -3.55 0.92
C PRO A 173 -14.10 -4.93 0.47
N CYS A 174 -13.21 -4.97 -0.50
CA CYS A 174 -12.69 -6.21 -1.08
C CYS A 174 -13.77 -7.14 -1.68
N GLY A 175 -14.98 -6.66 -1.93
CA GLY A 175 -16.11 -7.44 -2.44
C GLY A 175 -16.83 -8.28 -1.39
N TYR A 176 -16.49 -8.12 -0.11
CA TYR A 176 -17.14 -8.86 0.97
C TYR A 176 -18.18 -7.97 1.67
N ALA A 177 -19.44 -8.33 1.56
CA ALA A 177 -20.50 -7.69 2.32
C ALA A 177 -20.28 -7.88 3.82
N GLY A 178 -20.38 -6.79 4.60
CA GLY A 178 -20.23 -6.85 6.06
C GLY A 178 -18.79 -6.99 6.56
N LEU A 179 -17.77 -6.81 5.71
CA LEU A 179 -16.38 -6.76 6.18
C LEU A 179 -16.17 -5.53 7.04
N GLU A 180 -15.98 -5.74 8.32
CA GLU A 180 -15.66 -4.66 9.25
C GLU A 180 -14.24 -4.14 9.04
N VAL A 181 -14.08 -2.83 9.19
CA VAL A 181 -12.80 -2.12 9.16
C VAL A 181 -12.52 -1.51 10.53
N THR A 182 -11.25 -1.26 10.81
CA THR A 182 -10.79 -0.57 12.02
C THR A 182 -9.64 0.36 11.69
N ARG A 183 -9.20 1.15 12.64
CA ARG A 183 -8.09 2.10 12.55
C ARG A 183 -7.24 2.05 13.82
N LEU A 184 -6.01 2.51 13.72
CA LEU A 184 -5.01 2.35 14.80
C LEU A 184 -5.38 3.12 16.07
N ILE A 185 -5.93 4.35 15.96
CA ILE A 185 -6.33 5.16 17.12
C ILE A 185 -7.46 4.56 17.96
N ASP A 186 -8.20 3.57 17.42
CA ASP A 186 -9.23 2.85 18.20
C ASP A 186 -8.59 1.82 19.15
N HIS A 187 -7.27 1.59 19.06
CA HIS A 187 -6.56 0.53 19.77
C HIS A 187 -5.30 1.00 20.52
N ALA A 188 -4.79 2.18 20.24
CA ALA A 188 -3.57 2.71 20.83
C ALA A 188 -3.67 4.22 21.03
N ASP A 189 -3.09 4.71 22.13
CA ASP A 189 -3.01 6.13 22.44
C ASP A 189 -1.82 6.80 21.72
N GLU A 190 -1.86 8.13 21.61
CA GLU A 190 -0.77 8.97 21.10
C GLU A 190 -0.28 8.58 19.69
N VAL A 191 -1.21 8.26 18.79
CA VAL A 191 -0.92 7.86 17.40
C VAL A 191 -1.15 9.02 16.44
N SER A 192 -0.23 9.22 15.51
CA SER A 192 -0.40 10.10 14.35
C SER A 192 0.01 9.38 13.06
N CYS A 193 -0.48 9.87 11.91
CA CYS A 193 -0.02 9.36 10.62
C CYS A 193 1.48 9.53 10.43
N GLU A 194 2.08 10.62 10.94
CA GLU A 194 3.51 10.90 10.84
C GLU A 194 4.31 9.85 11.60
N THR A 195 4.04 9.69 12.90
CA THR A 195 4.77 8.72 13.75
C THR A 195 4.59 7.29 13.26
N TYR A 196 3.37 6.93 12.84
CA TYR A 196 3.11 5.59 12.31
C TYR A 196 3.82 5.36 10.96
N SER A 197 3.87 6.36 10.08
CA SER A 197 4.54 6.21 8.78
C SER A 197 6.03 5.91 8.93
N ASP A 198 6.71 6.54 9.90
CA ASP A 198 8.12 6.29 10.16
C ASP A 198 8.38 4.85 10.62
N VAL A 199 7.52 4.34 11.52
CA VAL A 199 7.60 2.94 11.96
C VAL A 199 7.32 1.98 10.81
N LEU A 200 6.27 2.22 10.01
CA LEU A 200 5.93 1.37 8.87
C LEU A 200 7.04 1.35 7.81
N ILE A 201 7.61 2.52 7.49
CA ILE A 201 8.73 2.62 6.52
C ILE A 201 9.95 1.87 7.04
N SER A 202 10.29 2.02 8.32
CA SER A 202 11.40 1.25 8.93
C SER A 202 11.19 -0.25 8.77
N GLU A 203 9.99 -0.76 9.04
CA GLU A 203 9.70 -2.19 8.91
C GLU A 203 9.69 -2.67 7.44
N LEU A 204 9.24 -1.82 6.51
CA LEU A 204 9.33 -2.12 5.08
C LEU A 204 10.79 -2.19 4.61
N LEU A 205 11.64 -1.26 5.02
CA LEU A 205 13.07 -1.29 4.71
C LEU A 205 13.73 -2.55 5.30
N ASN A 206 13.48 -2.86 6.57
CA ASN A 206 13.96 -4.09 7.22
C ASN A 206 13.54 -5.35 6.43
N GLN A 207 12.28 -5.39 5.97
CA GLN A 207 11.73 -6.54 5.26
C GLN A 207 12.36 -6.75 3.87
N PHE A 208 12.76 -5.70 3.18
CA PHE A 208 13.24 -5.79 1.79
C PHE A 208 14.75 -5.60 1.66
N GLU A 209 15.41 -4.72 2.41
CA GLU A 209 16.86 -4.53 2.33
C GLU A 209 17.64 -5.68 2.99
N ALA A 210 17.15 -6.26 4.09
CA ALA A 210 17.78 -7.42 4.73
C ALA A 210 17.88 -8.63 3.78
N LYS A 211 16.89 -8.84 2.92
CA LYS A 211 16.91 -9.91 1.91
C LYS A 211 17.98 -9.72 0.85
N THR A 212 18.29 -8.47 0.51
CA THR A 212 19.35 -8.13 -0.45
C THR A 212 20.74 -8.43 0.15
N SER A 213 20.95 -8.11 1.42
CA SER A 213 22.22 -8.35 2.12
C SER A 213 22.54 -9.83 2.30
N GLN A 214 21.53 -10.65 2.60
CA GLN A 214 21.70 -12.11 2.71
C GLN A 214 22.08 -12.78 1.38
N ARG A 215 21.64 -12.24 0.25
CA ARG A 215 21.92 -12.77 -1.08
C ARG A 215 23.33 -12.42 -1.58
N LEU A 216 23.91 -11.30 -1.13
CA LEU A 216 25.27 -10.91 -1.48
C LEU A 216 26.32 -11.66 -0.65
N ALA A 217 25.88 -12.35 0.42
CA ALA A 217 26.74 -13.13 1.32
C ALA A 217 26.68 -14.66 1.04
N SER A 218 25.85 -15.11 0.11
CA SER A 218 25.70 -16.52 -0.34
C SER A 218 26.26 -16.73 -1.75
#